data_ea452ddf5f586bfbe94ebfdf6d0c608b
#
_entry.id   ea452ddf5f586bfbe94ebfdf6d0c608b
#
_cell.length_a   1.000
_cell.length_b   1.000
_cell.length_c   1.000
_cell.angle_alpha   90.00
_cell.angle_beta   90.00
_cell.angle_gamma   90.00
#
_symmetry.space_group_name_H-M   'P 1'
#
loop_
_entity.id
_entity.type
_entity.pdbx_description
1 polymer ?
#
loop_
_entity_poly.entity_id
_entity_poly.type
_entity_poly.pdbx_seq_one_letter_code
_entity_poly.pdbx_strand_id
1 'polypeptide(L)'
;MVSLIAGSNSAAFVLNVIMTLRKAWPTFYSFWISSSPRDCCSACHVPFGEVSMVRDWLGIVGPVLTPPQEHPKRPVLGLECPQSEVSGARFWGFFRNLCGQPEVFFHHCFVHNLCPLLFLAPSGRNLTPAELPAKQREQLLGICDAALCRQVQLLGVRLVVGVGRLAEQRARRALAGLMPEVQVEGLLHPSPRNPQANKGWEAVAKERLNELGLLPLLLK
;
A
#
# COMPACT_ATOMS: atom_id res chain seq x y z
N MET A 1 -17.77 -19.24 -5.86
CA MET A 1 -17.42 -18.32 -6.94
C MET A 1 -16.77 -17.09 -6.29
N VAL A 2 -15.51 -16.82 -6.55
CA VAL A 2 -14.82 -15.63 -6.02
C VAL A 2 -15.13 -14.51 -7.00
N SER A 3 -15.82 -13.46 -6.55
CA SER A 3 -16.07 -12.28 -7.38
C SER A 3 -14.81 -11.42 -7.38
N LEU A 4 -14.18 -11.30 -8.54
CA LEU A 4 -13.08 -10.38 -8.80
C LEU A 4 -13.67 -9.01 -9.14
N ILE A 5 -13.52 -8.05 -8.25
CA ILE A 5 -13.79 -6.65 -8.57
C ILE A 5 -12.50 -6.07 -9.13
N ALA A 6 -12.31 -6.22 -10.44
CA ALA A 6 -11.21 -5.63 -11.18
C ALA A 6 -11.69 -4.34 -11.84
N GLY A 7 -11.28 -3.19 -11.31
CA GLY A 7 -11.37 -1.94 -12.06
C GLY A 7 -10.33 -1.96 -13.19
N SER A 8 -10.77 -2.02 -14.43
CA SER A 8 -9.93 -2.09 -15.62
C SER A 8 -8.98 -0.90 -15.85
N ASN A 9 -9.03 0.13 -15.01
CA ASN A 9 -8.22 1.36 -15.13
C ASN A 9 -7.15 1.52 -14.03
N SER A 10 -7.02 0.56 -13.10
CA SER A 10 -6.08 0.70 -11.97
C SER A 10 -4.62 0.82 -12.41
N ALA A 11 -4.20 0.06 -13.41
CA ALA A 11 -2.83 0.11 -13.92
C ALA A 11 -2.53 1.44 -14.63
N ALA A 12 -3.47 1.98 -15.40
CA ALA A 12 -3.33 3.26 -16.08
C ALA A 12 -3.34 4.44 -15.10
N PHE A 13 -4.18 4.37 -14.06
CA PHE A 13 -4.22 5.37 -13.00
C PHE A 13 -2.91 5.39 -12.20
N VAL A 14 -2.43 4.23 -11.75
CA VAL A 14 -1.16 4.11 -11.03
C VAL A 14 0.00 4.61 -11.90
N LEU A 15 0.03 4.26 -13.18
CA LEU A 15 1.05 4.73 -14.12
C LEU A 15 1.01 6.24 -14.30
N ASN A 16 -0.18 6.83 -14.40
CA ASN A 16 -0.35 8.29 -14.52
C ASN A 16 0.06 9.02 -13.25
N VAL A 17 -0.27 8.50 -12.07
CA VAL A 17 0.18 9.05 -10.79
C VAL A 17 1.70 8.97 -10.69
N ILE A 18 2.32 7.83 -11.03
CA ILE A 18 3.77 7.68 -11.04
C ILE A 18 4.43 8.67 -12.01
N MET A 19 3.89 8.81 -13.21
CA MET A 19 4.43 9.73 -14.21
C MET A 19 4.29 11.20 -13.81
N THR A 20 3.20 11.55 -13.14
CA THR A 20 2.96 12.89 -12.60
C THR A 20 3.91 13.20 -11.45
N LEU A 21 4.04 12.26 -10.51
CA LEU A 21 4.95 12.39 -9.37
C LEU A 21 6.42 12.46 -9.81
N ARG A 22 6.82 11.71 -10.85
CA ARG A 22 8.18 11.75 -11.38
C ARG A 22 8.54 13.09 -12.04
N LYS A 23 7.57 13.81 -12.58
CA LYS A 23 7.80 15.18 -13.08
C LYS A 23 8.04 16.18 -11.95
N ALA A 24 7.38 15.98 -10.79
CA ALA A 24 7.51 16.82 -9.61
C ALA A 24 8.73 16.43 -8.74
N TRP A 25 9.02 15.11 -8.66
CA TRP A 25 10.09 14.56 -7.80
C TRP A 25 10.90 13.51 -8.57
N PRO A 26 12.05 13.85 -9.09
CA PRO A 26 12.83 12.98 -10.02
C PRO A 26 13.46 11.75 -9.37
N THR A 27 13.58 11.71 -8.03
CA THR A 27 14.23 10.60 -7.33
C THR A 27 13.50 10.22 -6.05
N PHE A 28 12.95 9.00 -6.01
CA PHE A 28 12.46 8.39 -4.78
C PHE A 28 13.56 7.58 -4.12
N TYR A 29 13.78 7.78 -2.83
CA TYR A 29 14.77 7.01 -2.08
C TYR A 29 14.24 5.64 -1.70
N SER A 30 12.97 5.54 -1.31
CA SER A 30 12.37 4.30 -0.86
C SER A 30 10.98 4.04 -1.45
N PHE A 31 10.67 2.77 -1.62
CA PHE A 31 9.40 2.27 -2.12
C PHE A 31 8.76 1.37 -1.07
N TRP A 32 7.55 1.71 -0.66
CA TRP A 32 6.83 1.03 0.41
C TRP A 32 5.70 0.18 -0.16
N ILE A 33 5.66 -1.09 0.20
CA ILE A 33 4.66 -2.03 -0.30
C ILE A 33 3.83 -2.52 0.86
N SER A 34 2.51 -2.34 0.74
CA SER A 34 1.54 -2.90 1.68
C SER A 34 0.91 -4.17 1.14
N SER A 35 0.68 -5.16 2.00
CA SER A 35 -0.03 -6.39 1.67
C SER A 35 -1.53 -6.35 1.98
N SER A 36 -2.05 -5.21 2.44
CA SER A 36 -3.42 -5.14 2.94
C SER A 36 -4.36 -4.34 2.04
N PRO A 37 -5.25 -4.97 1.27
CA PRO A 37 -6.51 -4.38 0.89
C PRO A 37 -7.55 -4.77 1.96
N ARG A 38 -7.89 -3.87 2.87
CA ARG A 38 -8.97 -4.13 3.85
C ARG A 38 -9.85 -2.90 3.96
N ASP A 39 -11.16 -3.20 4.00
CA ASP A 39 -12.29 -2.36 4.35
C ASP A 39 -12.95 -1.57 3.23
N CYS A 40 -14.17 -1.12 3.49
CA CYS A 40 -15.04 -0.39 2.56
C CYS A 40 -14.38 0.87 1.99
N CYS A 41 -13.39 1.43 2.69
CA CYS A 41 -12.57 2.56 2.25
C CYS A 41 -11.50 2.17 1.22
N SER A 42 -11.27 0.87 0.99
CA SER A 42 -10.32 0.37 -0.05
C SER A 42 -10.70 0.80 -1.46
N ALA A 43 -11.89 1.30 -1.65
CA ALA A 43 -12.37 1.88 -2.90
C ALA A 43 -11.57 3.09 -3.38
N CYS A 44 -10.82 3.75 -2.51
CA CYS A 44 -9.98 4.87 -2.90
C CYS A 44 -8.67 4.44 -3.59
N HIS A 45 -8.37 3.15 -3.66
CA HIS A 45 -7.09 2.60 -4.16
C HIS A 45 -5.83 3.19 -3.50
N VAL A 46 -6.00 4.06 -2.52
CA VAL A 46 -4.90 4.61 -1.73
C VAL A 46 -4.40 3.54 -0.77
N PRO A 47 -3.11 3.22 -0.76
CA PRO A 47 -2.55 2.31 0.22
C PRO A 47 -2.83 2.80 1.64
N PHE A 48 -3.29 1.91 2.52
CA PHE A 48 -3.72 2.29 3.86
C PHE A 48 -4.81 3.38 3.87
N GLY A 49 -5.82 3.26 2.98
CA GLY A 49 -6.82 4.28 2.71
C GLY A 49 -7.80 4.52 3.87
N GLU A 50 -7.32 5.14 4.94
CA GLU A 50 -8.16 5.67 6.00
C GLU A 50 -8.69 7.05 5.58
N VAL A 51 -10.02 7.25 5.64
CA VAL A 51 -10.70 8.39 5.04
C VAL A 51 -10.19 9.74 5.52
N SER A 52 -10.04 9.91 6.85
CA SER A 52 -9.58 11.19 7.40
C SER A 52 -8.14 11.51 6.99
N MET A 53 -7.27 10.50 6.96
CA MET A 53 -5.89 10.69 6.52
C MET A 53 -5.81 11.01 5.04
N VAL A 54 -6.61 10.33 4.21
CA VAL A 54 -6.64 10.55 2.76
C VAL A 54 -7.15 11.94 2.45
N ARG A 55 -8.26 12.37 3.08
CA ARG A 55 -8.87 13.67 2.82
C ARG A 55 -8.12 14.82 3.47
N ASP A 56 -7.83 14.69 4.79
CA ASP A 56 -7.42 15.83 5.60
C ASP A 56 -5.90 16.02 5.66
N TRP A 57 -5.12 14.95 5.43
CA TRP A 57 -3.66 15.05 5.40
C TRP A 57 -3.08 14.86 4.01
N LEU A 58 -3.46 13.80 3.28
CA LEU A 58 -2.96 13.60 1.92
C LEU A 58 -3.59 14.59 0.91
N GLY A 59 -4.67 15.27 1.28
CA GLY A 59 -5.34 16.26 0.41
C GLY A 59 -5.98 15.63 -0.83
N ILE A 60 -6.22 14.30 -0.82
CA ILE A 60 -6.82 13.59 -1.95
C ILE A 60 -8.33 13.72 -1.85
N VAL A 61 -8.91 14.45 -2.78
CA VAL A 61 -10.36 14.67 -2.90
C VAL A 61 -10.81 14.33 -4.32
N GLY A 62 -12.05 13.88 -4.45
CA GLY A 62 -12.64 13.58 -5.76
C GLY A 62 -13.64 12.44 -5.70
N PRO A 63 -14.44 12.25 -6.76
CA PRO A 63 -15.39 11.16 -6.85
C PRO A 63 -14.64 9.83 -6.99
N VAL A 64 -15.05 8.85 -6.20
CA VAL A 64 -14.61 7.47 -6.37
C VAL A 64 -15.58 6.77 -7.31
N LEU A 65 -15.07 6.29 -8.43
CA LEU A 65 -15.90 5.57 -9.39
C LEU A 65 -16.24 4.18 -8.85
N THR A 66 -17.52 3.88 -8.82
CA THR A 66 -18.00 2.55 -8.44
C THR A 66 -17.66 1.53 -9.54
N PRO A 67 -17.22 0.31 -9.17
CA PRO A 67 -16.97 -0.74 -10.14
C PRO A 67 -18.29 -1.20 -10.79
N PRO A 68 -18.24 -1.74 -12.02
CA PRO A 68 -19.44 -2.22 -12.72
C PRO A 68 -20.21 -3.30 -11.94
N GLN A 69 -19.52 -4.03 -11.07
CA GLN A 69 -20.10 -5.05 -10.19
C GLN A 69 -19.63 -4.80 -8.76
N GLU A 70 -20.56 -4.40 -7.92
CA GLU A 70 -20.32 -4.26 -6.49
C GLU A 70 -20.83 -5.49 -5.74
N HIS A 71 -20.19 -5.79 -4.61
CA HIS A 71 -20.73 -6.78 -3.69
C HIS A 71 -21.89 -6.15 -2.88
N PRO A 72 -23.10 -6.74 -2.87
CA PRO A 72 -24.29 -6.10 -2.28
C PRO A 72 -24.16 -5.77 -0.79
N LYS A 73 -23.29 -6.49 -0.07
CA LYS A 73 -23.01 -6.23 1.36
C LYS A 73 -21.80 -5.30 1.57
N ARG A 74 -21.15 -4.86 0.51
CA ARG A 74 -19.91 -4.05 0.58
C ARG A 74 -19.90 -3.03 -0.56
N PRO A 75 -20.82 -2.04 -0.51
CA PRO A 75 -20.84 -0.97 -1.48
C PRO A 75 -19.55 -0.12 -1.39
N VAL A 76 -19.16 0.45 -2.50
CA VAL A 76 -18.00 1.34 -2.59
C VAL A 76 -18.43 2.76 -2.21
N LEU A 77 -18.15 3.17 -0.99
CA LEU A 77 -18.55 4.48 -0.45
C LEU A 77 -17.47 5.56 -0.64
N GLY A 78 -16.27 5.19 -1.05
CA GLY A 78 -15.17 6.13 -1.23
C GLY A 78 -14.88 6.94 0.03
N LEU A 79 -14.78 8.25 -0.13
CA LEU A 79 -14.51 9.19 0.98
C LEU A 79 -15.70 9.40 1.92
N GLU A 80 -16.89 8.92 1.56
CA GLU A 80 -18.09 8.95 2.41
C GLU A 80 -18.18 7.74 3.36
N CYS A 81 -17.19 6.85 3.34
CA CYS A 81 -17.18 5.68 4.21
C CYS A 81 -17.07 6.09 5.68
N PRO A 82 -18.05 5.70 6.54
CA PRO A 82 -18.04 6.07 7.95
C PRO A 82 -17.09 5.22 8.80
N GLN A 83 -16.51 4.17 8.23
CA GLN A 83 -15.63 3.28 8.96
C GLN A 83 -14.18 3.74 8.88
N SER A 84 -13.49 3.78 10.02
CA SER A 84 -12.07 4.04 10.09
C SER A 84 -11.25 2.77 9.82
N GLU A 85 -10.19 2.88 9.04
CA GLU A 85 -9.22 1.81 8.80
C GLU A 85 -8.04 1.95 9.76
N VAL A 86 -8.00 1.08 10.77
CA VAL A 86 -7.02 1.17 11.86
C VAL A 86 -5.58 1.12 11.37
N SER A 87 -5.27 0.28 10.36
CA SER A 87 -3.90 0.20 9.84
C SER A 87 -3.51 1.49 9.13
N GLY A 88 -4.44 2.11 8.41
CA GLY A 88 -4.23 3.39 7.74
C GLY A 88 -4.10 4.55 8.72
N ALA A 89 -4.94 4.59 9.73
CA ALA A 89 -4.83 5.59 10.79
C ALA A 89 -3.47 5.52 11.50
N ARG A 90 -2.97 4.31 11.79
CA ARG A 90 -1.63 4.12 12.39
C ARG A 90 -0.52 4.51 11.43
N PHE A 91 -0.56 4.02 10.19
CA PHE A 91 0.48 4.26 9.19
C PHE A 91 0.59 5.75 8.85
N TRP A 92 -0.47 6.34 8.35
CA TRP A 92 -0.46 7.74 7.96
C TRP A 92 -0.39 8.69 9.15
N GLY A 93 -1.01 8.35 10.30
CA GLY A 93 -0.90 9.11 11.53
C GLY A 93 0.55 9.25 12.01
N PHE A 94 1.31 8.14 11.96
CA PHE A 94 2.73 8.14 12.28
C PHE A 94 3.53 9.08 11.35
N PHE A 95 3.35 8.97 10.02
CA PHE A 95 4.06 9.83 9.09
C PHE A 95 3.60 11.29 9.15
N ARG A 96 2.33 11.55 9.41
CA ARG A 96 1.84 12.90 9.69
C ARG A 96 2.56 13.54 10.88
N ASN A 97 2.72 12.79 11.97
CA ASN A 97 3.41 13.26 13.16
C ASN A 97 4.91 13.48 12.91
N LEU A 98 5.52 12.61 12.08
CA LEU A 98 6.95 12.66 11.78
C LEU A 98 7.30 13.76 10.77
N CYS A 99 6.58 13.83 9.66
CA CYS A 99 6.88 14.70 8.52
C CYS A 99 6.13 16.05 8.58
N GLY A 100 4.97 16.08 9.25
CA GLY A 100 4.05 17.21 9.29
C GLY A 100 3.27 17.41 7.99
N GLN A 101 3.95 17.55 6.86
CA GLN A 101 3.36 17.72 5.55
C GLN A 101 3.58 16.48 4.67
N PRO A 102 2.61 16.07 3.84
CA PRO A 102 2.75 14.89 3.00
C PRO A 102 3.88 15.04 1.96
N GLU A 103 4.16 16.25 1.50
CA GLU A 103 5.22 16.53 0.55
C GLU A 103 6.59 16.12 1.07
N VAL A 104 6.86 16.28 2.38
CA VAL A 104 8.11 15.86 3.02
C VAL A 104 8.26 14.34 2.90
N PHE A 105 7.19 13.59 3.14
CA PHE A 105 7.19 12.14 2.97
C PHE A 105 7.39 11.74 1.50
N PHE A 106 6.57 12.27 0.61
CA PHE A 106 6.57 11.90 -0.80
C PHE A 106 7.78 12.42 -1.59
N HIS A 107 8.55 13.33 -1.02
CA HIS A 107 9.84 13.70 -1.60
C HIS A 107 10.82 12.53 -1.64
N HIS A 108 10.76 11.64 -0.66
CA HIS A 108 11.69 10.53 -0.50
C HIS A 108 11.05 9.15 -0.66
N CYS A 109 9.74 9.05 -0.49
CA CYS A 109 9.02 7.77 -0.36
C CYS A 109 7.88 7.67 -1.36
N PHE A 110 7.64 6.46 -1.85
CA PHE A 110 6.46 6.11 -2.62
C PHE A 110 5.75 4.92 -1.96
N VAL A 111 4.43 4.93 -1.90
CA VAL A 111 3.65 3.84 -1.28
C VAL A 111 2.76 3.17 -2.31
N HIS A 112 2.76 1.84 -2.32
CA HIS A 112 1.97 1.05 -3.25
C HIS A 112 1.35 -0.19 -2.57
N ASN A 113 0.23 -0.67 -3.08
CA ASN A 113 -0.32 -1.95 -2.66
C ASN A 113 0.34 -3.09 -3.46
N LEU A 114 0.82 -4.12 -2.77
CA LEU A 114 1.36 -5.32 -3.41
C LEU A 114 0.35 -5.92 -4.39
N CYS A 115 -0.91 -5.97 -3.99
CA CYS A 115 -2.03 -6.39 -4.84
C CYS A 115 -3.14 -5.34 -4.70
N PRO A 116 -3.47 -4.59 -5.78
CA PRO A 116 -4.48 -3.55 -5.72
C PRO A 116 -5.92 -4.08 -5.84
N LEU A 117 -6.13 -5.39 -5.62
CA LEU A 117 -7.43 -6.03 -5.71
C LEU A 117 -7.98 -6.37 -4.33
N LEU A 118 -9.27 -6.13 -4.13
CA LEU A 118 -10.03 -6.57 -2.98
C LEU A 118 -10.75 -7.89 -3.31
N PHE A 119 -10.54 -8.92 -2.48
CA PHE A 119 -11.22 -10.21 -2.61
C PHE A 119 -12.29 -10.34 -1.54
N LEU A 120 -13.52 -10.63 -1.94
CA LEU A 120 -14.64 -10.81 -1.05
C LEU A 120 -15.21 -12.22 -1.17
N ALA A 121 -15.52 -12.83 -0.03
CA ALA A 121 -16.35 -14.03 0.02
C ALA A 121 -17.83 -13.68 -0.27
N PRO A 122 -18.68 -14.65 -0.62
CA PRO A 122 -20.13 -14.42 -0.81
C PRO A 122 -20.82 -13.83 0.43
N SER A 123 -20.24 -14.01 1.60
CA SER A 123 -20.71 -13.40 2.86
C SER A 123 -20.38 -11.89 2.99
N GLY A 124 -19.56 -11.33 2.11
CA GLY A 124 -19.01 -9.98 2.22
C GLY A 124 -17.75 -9.90 3.08
N ARG A 125 -17.22 -11.03 3.56
CA ARG A 125 -15.97 -11.07 4.32
C ARG A 125 -14.77 -10.86 3.40
N ASN A 126 -13.83 -10.04 3.80
CA ASN A 126 -12.56 -9.87 3.10
C ASN A 126 -11.76 -11.17 3.13
N LEU A 127 -11.25 -11.55 1.96
CA LEU A 127 -10.30 -12.65 1.79
C LEU A 127 -8.89 -12.09 1.60
N THR A 128 -7.93 -12.75 2.22
CA THR A 128 -6.52 -12.47 1.95
C THR A 128 -6.03 -13.30 0.76
N PRO A 129 -4.96 -12.90 0.07
CA PRO A 129 -4.38 -13.73 -0.99
C PRO A 129 -4.05 -15.17 -0.53
N ALA A 130 -3.71 -15.36 0.74
CA ALA A 130 -3.42 -16.68 1.31
C ALA A 130 -4.64 -17.63 1.33
N GLU A 131 -5.85 -17.07 1.33
CA GLU A 131 -7.11 -17.84 1.32
C GLU A 131 -7.58 -18.21 -0.10
N LEU A 132 -6.91 -17.70 -1.14
CA LEU A 132 -7.18 -18.07 -2.51
C LEU A 132 -6.62 -19.46 -2.85
N PRO A 133 -7.22 -20.21 -3.79
CA PRO A 133 -6.65 -21.45 -4.29
C PRO A 133 -5.21 -21.25 -4.78
N ALA A 134 -4.32 -22.18 -4.47
CA ALA A 134 -2.87 -22.01 -4.64
C ALA A 134 -2.47 -21.59 -6.06
N LYS A 135 -3.08 -22.21 -7.09
CA LYS A 135 -2.81 -21.89 -8.50
C LYS A 135 -3.20 -20.44 -8.84
N GLN A 136 -4.41 -20.02 -8.45
CA GLN A 136 -4.90 -18.66 -8.70
C GLN A 136 -4.08 -17.62 -7.94
N ARG A 137 -3.75 -17.92 -6.68
CA ARG A 137 -2.89 -17.08 -5.86
C ARG A 137 -1.53 -16.84 -6.50
N GLU A 138 -0.86 -17.91 -6.98
CA GLU A 138 0.47 -17.78 -7.56
C GLU A 138 0.46 -17.04 -8.89
N GLN A 139 -0.55 -17.26 -9.73
CA GLN A 139 -0.75 -16.49 -10.96
C GLN A 139 -0.95 -15.00 -10.66
N LEU A 140 -1.84 -14.67 -9.73
CA LEU A 140 -2.10 -13.30 -9.32
C LEU A 140 -0.85 -12.61 -8.77
N LEU A 141 -0.17 -13.26 -7.81
CA LEU A 141 1.02 -12.70 -7.19
C LEU A 141 2.17 -12.58 -8.20
N GLY A 142 2.27 -13.47 -9.18
CA GLY A 142 3.23 -13.34 -10.28
C GLY A 142 3.02 -12.09 -11.13
N ILE A 143 1.76 -11.73 -11.41
CA ILE A 143 1.42 -10.47 -12.10
C ILE A 143 1.80 -9.27 -11.22
N CYS A 144 1.51 -9.33 -9.92
CA CYS A 144 1.87 -8.28 -8.98
C CYS A 144 3.39 -8.10 -8.86
N ASP A 145 4.15 -9.19 -8.85
CA ASP A 145 5.61 -9.16 -8.83
C ASP A 145 6.19 -8.48 -10.08
N ALA A 146 5.67 -8.81 -11.26
CA ALA A 146 6.09 -8.18 -12.51
C ALA A 146 5.80 -6.66 -12.51
N ALA A 147 4.61 -6.27 -12.01
CA ALA A 147 4.24 -4.87 -11.85
C ALA A 147 5.17 -4.14 -10.86
N LEU A 148 5.49 -4.77 -9.73
CA LEU A 148 6.43 -4.25 -8.74
C LEU A 148 7.81 -4.01 -9.37
N CYS A 149 8.37 -4.99 -10.06
CA CYS A 149 9.68 -4.85 -10.72
C CYS A 149 9.70 -3.67 -11.68
N ARG A 150 8.66 -3.54 -12.50
CA ARG A 150 8.55 -2.41 -13.44
C ARG A 150 8.46 -1.06 -12.73
N GLN A 151 7.73 -0.96 -11.62
CA GLN A 151 7.62 0.28 -10.86
C GLN A 151 8.93 0.64 -10.18
N VAL A 152 9.59 -0.31 -9.53
CA VAL A 152 10.91 -0.13 -8.90
C VAL A 152 11.92 0.38 -9.91
N GLN A 153 11.97 -0.23 -11.12
CA GLN A 153 12.83 0.18 -12.21
C GLN A 153 12.51 1.60 -12.70
N LEU A 154 11.23 1.90 -12.93
CA LEU A 154 10.79 3.21 -13.42
C LEU A 154 11.09 4.35 -12.42
N LEU A 155 10.97 4.08 -11.14
CA LEU A 155 11.20 5.06 -10.07
C LEU A 155 12.68 5.15 -9.68
N GLY A 156 13.51 4.17 -10.07
CA GLY A 156 14.93 4.14 -9.76
C GLY A 156 15.22 4.08 -8.26
N VAL A 157 14.37 3.40 -7.49
CA VAL A 157 14.51 3.30 -6.04
C VAL A 157 15.65 2.36 -5.64
N ARG A 158 16.26 2.61 -4.50
CA ARG A 158 17.36 1.80 -3.96
C ARG A 158 16.91 0.89 -2.82
N LEU A 159 15.80 1.22 -2.17
CA LEU A 159 15.29 0.52 -1.02
C LEU A 159 13.79 0.26 -1.18
N VAL A 160 13.39 -1.01 -1.05
CA VAL A 160 11.99 -1.42 -0.99
C VAL A 160 11.67 -1.86 0.44
N VAL A 161 10.66 -1.25 1.05
CA VAL A 161 10.21 -1.61 2.41
C VAL A 161 8.88 -2.37 2.32
N GLY A 162 8.93 -3.66 2.61
CA GLY A 162 7.75 -4.52 2.69
C GLY A 162 7.03 -4.34 4.03
N VAL A 163 5.85 -3.74 4.01
CA VAL A 163 5.01 -3.59 5.21
C VAL A 163 4.23 -4.89 5.45
N GLY A 164 4.75 -5.70 6.35
CA GLY A 164 4.30 -7.06 6.63
C GLY A 164 5.06 -8.14 5.86
N ARG A 165 5.08 -9.34 6.46
CA ARG A 165 5.89 -10.48 5.99
C ARG A 165 5.63 -10.87 4.53
N LEU A 166 4.36 -10.85 4.11
CA LEU A 166 4.01 -11.23 2.73
C LEU A 166 4.61 -10.24 1.72
N ALA A 167 4.47 -8.93 1.98
CA ALA A 167 5.01 -7.89 1.10
C ALA A 167 6.54 -7.98 1.01
N GLU A 168 7.22 -8.14 2.13
CA GLU A 168 8.67 -8.32 2.19
C GLU A 168 9.14 -9.56 1.40
N GLN A 169 8.55 -10.72 1.67
CA GLN A 169 8.92 -11.98 1.00
C GLN A 169 8.69 -11.93 -0.51
N ARG A 170 7.57 -11.34 -0.94
CA ARG A 170 7.28 -11.19 -2.38
C ARG A 170 8.25 -10.23 -3.05
N ALA A 171 8.55 -9.09 -2.42
CA ALA A 171 9.54 -8.15 -2.94
C ALA A 171 10.93 -8.79 -3.06
N ARG A 172 11.42 -9.48 -2.01
CA ARG A 172 12.69 -10.21 -2.06
C ARG A 172 12.73 -11.21 -3.23
N ARG A 173 11.66 -11.99 -3.37
CA ARG A 173 11.58 -12.99 -4.46
C ARG A 173 11.55 -12.34 -5.85
N ALA A 174 10.76 -11.28 -6.02
CA ALA A 174 10.58 -10.64 -7.31
C ALA A 174 11.85 -9.91 -7.79
N LEU A 175 12.58 -9.27 -6.87
CA LEU A 175 13.72 -8.41 -7.20
C LEU A 175 15.05 -9.14 -7.23
N ALA A 176 15.21 -10.25 -6.51
CA ALA A 176 16.49 -10.94 -6.30
C ALA A 176 17.24 -11.30 -7.61
N GLY A 177 16.52 -11.68 -8.67
CA GLY A 177 17.14 -12.06 -9.94
C GLY A 177 17.22 -10.93 -10.98
N LEU A 178 16.47 -9.85 -10.78
CA LEU A 178 16.32 -8.77 -11.77
C LEU A 178 17.02 -7.48 -11.37
N MET A 179 17.06 -7.18 -10.09
CA MET A 179 17.60 -5.93 -9.52
C MET A 179 18.30 -6.22 -8.19
N PRO A 180 19.43 -6.96 -8.21
CA PRO A 180 20.12 -7.36 -6.97
C PRO A 180 20.72 -6.17 -6.20
N GLU A 181 20.85 -5.01 -6.85
CA GLU A 181 21.31 -3.75 -6.24
C GLU A 181 20.22 -3.09 -5.36
N VAL A 182 18.97 -3.48 -5.51
CA VAL A 182 17.87 -2.94 -4.72
C VAL A 182 17.76 -3.67 -3.39
N GLN A 183 17.94 -2.96 -2.30
CA GLN A 183 17.75 -3.51 -0.97
C GLN A 183 16.26 -3.75 -0.69
N VAL A 184 15.95 -4.87 -0.03
CA VAL A 184 14.58 -5.16 0.41
C VAL A 184 14.58 -5.40 1.91
N GLU A 185 13.80 -4.59 2.61
CA GLU A 185 13.68 -4.62 4.06
C GLU A 185 12.23 -4.76 4.51
N GLY A 186 12.03 -5.21 5.74
CA GLY A 186 10.71 -5.42 6.32
C GLY A 186 10.36 -4.39 7.37
N LEU A 187 9.08 -4.03 7.42
CA LEU A 187 8.46 -3.30 8.52
C LEU A 187 7.27 -4.10 9.06
N LEU A 188 7.08 -4.08 10.36
CA LEU A 188 5.91 -4.69 11.01
C LEU A 188 4.62 -4.08 10.46
N HIS A 189 3.64 -4.93 10.09
CA HIS A 189 2.35 -4.43 9.59
C HIS A 189 1.53 -3.79 10.72
N PRO A 190 0.95 -2.59 10.53
CA PRO A 190 0.19 -1.87 11.55
C PRO A 190 -1.19 -2.45 11.88
N SER A 191 -1.51 -3.63 11.38
CA SER A 191 -2.81 -4.28 11.56
C SER A 191 -3.15 -4.52 13.04
N PRO A 192 -4.40 -4.25 13.45
CA PRO A 192 -4.88 -4.58 14.80
C PRO A 192 -4.91 -6.10 15.07
N ARG A 193 -4.84 -6.94 14.03
CA ARG A 193 -4.72 -8.40 14.17
C ARG A 193 -3.31 -8.83 14.58
N ASN A 194 -2.32 -7.94 14.50
CA ASN A 194 -0.96 -8.21 14.94
C ASN A 194 -0.79 -7.78 16.41
N PRO A 195 -0.60 -8.73 17.34
CA PRO A 195 -0.45 -8.40 18.76
C PRO A 195 0.76 -7.49 19.04
N GLN A 196 1.84 -7.61 18.26
CA GLN A 196 3.02 -6.75 18.42
C GLN A 196 2.72 -5.31 18.01
N ALA A 197 1.93 -5.11 16.95
CA ALA A 197 1.51 -3.77 16.53
C ALA A 197 0.61 -3.08 17.58
N ASN A 198 -0.15 -3.85 18.35
CA ASN A 198 -1.01 -3.32 19.40
C ASN A 198 -0.23 -2.87 20.67
N LYS A 199 1.04 -3.27 20.79
CA LYS A 199 1.91 -2.88 21.90
C LYS A 199 2.68 -1.57 21.66
N GLY A 200 2.45 -0.90 20.53
CA GLY A 200 3.12 0.36 20.19
C GLY A 200 3.82 0.30 18.83
N TRP A 201 3.04 0.17 17.76
CA TRP A 201 3.55 0.08 16.39
C TRP A 201 4.44 1.26 16.01
N GLU A 202 4.12 2.47 16.45
CA GLU A 202 4.87 3.69 16.13
C GLU A 202 6.32 3.63 16.62
N ALA A 203 6.55 3.11 17.83
CA ALA A 203 7.90 2.95 18.37
C ALA A 203 8.73 1.98 17.53
N VAL A 204 8.15 0.83 17.17
CA VAL A 204 8.79 -0.16 16.30
C VAL A 204 9.08 0.41 14.90
N ALA A 205 8.13 1.18 14.35
CA ALA A 205 8.31 1.82 13.06
C ALA A 205 9.42 2.87 13.11
N LYS A 206 9.47 3.70 14.15
CA LYS A 206 10.50 4.73 14.33
C LYS A 206 11.90 4.12 14.47
N GLU A 207 12.04 3.07 15.26
CA GLU A 207 13.29 2.34 15.41
C GLU A 207 13.74 1.76 14.08
N ARG A 208 12.84 1.09 13.36
CA ARG A 208 13.15 0.51 12.05
C ARG A 208 13.55 1.56 11.02
N LEU A 209 12.88 2.71 10.98
CA LEU A 209 13.26 3.84 10.12
C LEU A 209 14.67 4.36 10.43
N ASN A 210 15.02 4.39 11.72
CA ASN A 210 16.36 4.81 12.16
C ASN A 210 17.42 3.80 11.68
N GLU A 211 17.22 2.51 11.86
CA GLU A 211 18.11 1.44 11.38
C GLU A 211 18.33 1.50 9.86
N LEU A 212 17.29 1.84 9.11
CA LEU A 212 17.33 1.95 7.64
C LEU A 212 17.90 3.30 7.16
N GLY A 213 18.24 4.21 8.06
CA GLY A 213 18.74 5.55 7.70
C GLY A 213 17.67 6.44 7.06
N LEU A 214 16.39 6.10 7.19
CA LEU A 214 15.27 6.87 6.62
C LEU A 214 14.79 8.00 7.53
N LEU A 215 15.00 7.85 8.84
CA LEU A 215 14.48 8.80 9.81
C LEU A 215 14.98 10.24 9.59
N PRO A 216 16.28 10.48 9.32
CA PRO A 216 16.78 11.84 9.05
C PRO A 216 16.20 12.49 7.80
N LEU A 217 15.78 11.68 6.81
CA LEU A 217 15.17 12.16 5.57
C LEU A 217 13.71 12.60 5.76
N LEU A 218 13.06 12.12 6.83
CA LEU A 218 11.63 12.31 7.09
C LEU A 218 11.37 13.26 8.27
N LEU A 219 12.40 13.61 9.03
CA LEU A 219 12.29 14.63 10.06
C LEU A 219 12.30 16.01 9.40
N LYS A 220 11.45 16.89 9.92
CA LYS A 220 11.41 18.32 9.58
C LYS A 220 12.71 19.00 9.93
#